data_5f604d5708618a4a9760b871120cead6
#
_entry.id   5f604d5708618a4a9760b871120cead6
#
_cell.length_a   1.000
_cell.length_b   1.000
_cell.length_c   1.000
_cell.angle_alpha   90.00
_cell.angle_beta   90.00
_cell.angle_gamma   90.00
#
_symmetry.space_group_name_H-M   'P 1'
#
loop_
_entity.id
_entity.type
_entity.pdbx_description
1 polymer ?
#
loop_
_entity_poly.entity_id
_entity_poly.type
_entity_poly.pdbx_seq_one_letter_code
_entity_poly.pdbx_strand_id
1 'polypeptide(L)'
;MPGHVACAPLCGSNVRVQNRAMCRWLAYYGKPIRMDKVLYQGQYSLIDQSLKSRLGAEPTNGDGFGIGWYSPAGDPGVFHSTEPAWNDRNLREISGHIESHLFFAHVRATTGTPVQETNCHPFHYDKWLWMHNGLVGDWLTIKRDLVLQVAPALFPLIEGTTDSEVLFFLALTLGLEEDPPGAVERAIGLVEEIGHRHGVEYPFQGTIATTNGERIWAFRYSSEGKSRSLYFSTAYDTLKALYPDDPRLADFDEESRIVVSEPLGDLAGVWNPVPEASWGIVQPGPDELSTFSPAAPVSA
;
A
#
# COMPACT_ATOMS: atom_id res chain seq x y z
N MET A 1 25.96 -59.31 6.32
CA MET A 1 26.50 -57.94 6.50
C MET A 1 25.61 -57.02 5.67
N PRO A 2 24.67 -56.25 6.23
CA PRO A 2 23.92 -55.26 5.47
C PRO A 2 24.67 -53.90 5.51
N GLY A 3 24.88 -53.35 4.30
CA GLY A 3 25.56 -52.07 4.11
C GLY A 3 24.66 -50.89 4.54
N HIS A 4 25.22 -50.01 5.34
CA HIS A 4 24.61 -48.73 5.71
C HIS A 4 24.67 -47.80 4.49
N VAL A 5 23.50 -47.44 3.96
CA VAL A 5 23.36 -46.34 3.03
C VAL A 5 23.29 -45.05 3.85
N ALA A 6 24.32 -44.24 3.81
CA ALA A 6 24.34 -42.91 4.39
C ALA A 6 23.46 -41.97 3.55
N CYS A 7 22.41 -41.47 4.16
CA CYS A 7 21.60 -40.41 3.58
C CYS A 7 22.37 -39.10 3.67
N ALA A 8 22.82 -38.56 2.55
CA ALA A 8 23.42 -37.23 2.48
C ALA A 8 22.37 -36.16 2.78
N PRO A 9 22.67 -35.10 3.55
CA PRO A 9 21.75 -34.01 3.74
C PRO A 9 21.57 -33.27 2.42
N LEU A 10 20.34 -33.13 1.98
CA LEU A 10 19.94 -32.25 0.89
C LEU A 10 20.36 -30.83 1.26
N CYS A 11 21.42 -30.37 0.63
CA CYS A 11 21.89 -29.00 0.68
C CYS A 11 20.75 -28.10 0.19
N GLY A 12 20.10 -27.39 1.10
CA GLY A 12 19.07 -26.43 0.80
C GLY A 12 19.68 -25.33 -0.07
N SER A 13 19.39 -25.36 -1.36
CA SER A 13 19.60 -24.21 -2.23
C SER A 13 18.75 -23.07 -1.69
N ASN A 14 19.38 -22.07 -1.09
CA ASN A 14 18.79 -20.76 -0.86
C ASN A 14 18.42 -20.16 -2.23
N VAL A 15 17.25 -20.53 -2.73
CA VAL A 15 16.62 -19.82 -3.82
C VAL A 15 16.21 -18.48 -3.21
N ARG A 16 17.05 -17.46 -3.41
CA ARG A 16 16.62 -16.07 -3.24
C ARG A 16 15.42 -15.89 -4.17
N VAL A 17 14.24 -15.94 -3.61
CA VAL A 17 13.00 -15.54 -4.30
C VAL A 17 13.20 -14.04 -4.53
N GLN A 18 13.78 -13.69 -5.68
CA GLN A 18 13.76 -12.31 -6.13
C GLN A 18 12.31 -11.92 -6.33
N ASN A 19 11.89 -11.04 -5.49
CA ASN A 19 10.55 -10.50 -5.41
C ASN A 19 10.19 -9.77 -6.71
N ARG A 20 9.50 -10.44 -7.62
CA ARG A 20 9.25 -9.95 -8.99
C ARG A 20 7.95 -9.18 -9.11
N ALA A 21 6.87 -9.61 -8.44
CA ALA A 21 5.59 -8.92 -8.55
C ALA A 21 5.56 -7.65 -7.69
N MET A 22 5.03 -6.58 -8.23
CA MET A 22 4.96 -5.27 -7.58
C MET A 22 3.60 -4.64 -7.84
N CYS A 23 2.76 -4.57 -6.83
CA CYS A 23 1.53 -3.80 -6.84
C CYS A 23 1.79 -2.31 -7.11
N ARG A 24 0.75 -1.57 -7.50
CA ARG A 24 0.76 -0.12 -7.61
C ARG A 24 -0.42 0.44 -6.87
N TRP A 25 -0.22 1.58 -6.24
CA TRP A 25 -1.30 2.26 -5.57
C TRP A 25 -1.19 3.77 -5.68
N LEU A 26 -2.33 4.40 -5.49
CA LEU A 26 -2.53 5.83 -5.52
C LEU A 26 -3.46 6.23 -4.39
N ALA A 27 -3.14 7.33 -3.69
CA ALA A 27 -4.02 8.00 -2.75
C ALA A 27 -4.18 9.46 -3.17
N TYR A 28 -5.41 9.95 -3.18
CA TYR A 28 -5.76 11.35 -3.43
C TYR A 28 -6.34 11.98 -2.18
N TYR A 29 -5.98 13.23 -1.94
CA TYR A 29 -6.57 14.13 -0.96
C TYR A 29 -6.73 15.53 -1.56
N GLY A 30 -7.84 16.22 -1.28
CA GLY A 30 -8.07 17.60 -1.71
C GLY A 30 -9.54 17.92 -1.90
N LYS A 31 -9.86 18.90 -2.75
CA LYS A 31 -11.26 19.17 -3.09
C LYS A 31 -11.92 17.94 -3.73
N PRO A 32 -13.24 17.77 -3.60
CA PRO A 32 -13.92 16.69 -4.28
C PRO A 32 -13.72 16.74 -5.80
N ILE A 33 -13.20 15.64 -6.36
CA ILE A 33 -13.05 15.46 -7.82
C ILE A 33 -13.56 14.09 -8.22
N ARG A 34 -13.92 13.93 -9.48
CA ARG A 34 -14.21 12.61 -10.04
C ARG A 34 -12.94 11.77 -10.08
N MET A 35 -13.08 10.51 -9.66
CA MET A 35 -11.93 9.60 -9.56
C MET A 35 -11.25 9.35 -10.91
N ASP A 36 -12.00 9.35 -12.03
CA ASP A 36 -11.46 9.15 -13.37
C ASP A 36 -10.38 10.18 -13.76
N LYS A 37 -10.46 11.39 -13.19
CA LYS A 37 -9.48 12.47 -13.40
C LYS A 37 -8.07 12.11 -12.92
N VAL A 38 -7.94 11.24 -11.93
CA VAL A 38 -6.66 10.82 -11.37
C VAL A 38 -6.30 9.40 -11.83
N LEU A 39 -7.29 8.51 -11.94
CA LEU A 39 -7.05 7.10 -12.28
C LEU A 39 -6.66 6.88 -13.73
N TYR A 40 -7.24 7.68 -14.67
CA TYR A 40 -7.09 7.49 -16.12
C TYR A 40 -6.36 8.63 -16.82
N GLN A 41 -6.23 9.81 -16.19
CA GLN A 41 -5.58 10.96 -16.78
C GLN A 41 -4.11 11.05 -16.34
N GLY A 42 -3.24 11.05 -17.30
CA GLY A 42 -1.80 11.13 -17.09
C GLY A 42 -1.08 10.36 -18.18
N GLN A 43 0.18 10.67 -18.39
CA GLN A 43 1.00 9.98 -19.38
C GLN A 43 1.23 8.50 -18.99
N TYR A 44 1.20 8.23 -17.68
CA TYR A 44 1.36 6.91 -17.06
C TYR A 44 0.37 6.78 -15.91
N SER A 45 -0.91 6.80 -16.22
CA SER A 45 -1.97 6.67 -15.23
C SER A 45 -1.84 5.35 -14.45
N LEU A 46 -2.49 5.25 -13.27
CA LEU A 46 -2.49 3.99 -12.51
C LEU A 46 -3.02 2.82 -13.37
N ILE A 47 -3.99 3.10 -14.23
CA ILE A 47 -4.56 2.09 -15.14
C ILE A 47 -3.56 1.69 -16.22
N ASP A 48 -2.80 2.63 -16.79
CA ASP A 48 -1.74 2.31 -17.74
C ASP A 48 -0.61 1.50 -17.08
N GLN A 49 -0.25 1.85 -15.84
CA GLN A 49 0.74 1.11 -15.06
C GLN A 49 0.26 -0.32 -14.72
N SER A 50 -1.05 -0.55 -14.60
CA SER A 50 -1.58 -1.89 -14.39
C SER A 50 -1.33 -2.81 -15.58
N LEU A 51 -1.37 -2.27 -16.80
CA LEU A 51 -1.06 -2.99 -18.03
C LEU A 51 0.45 -3.06 -18.28
N LYS A 52 1.18 -1.95 -18.02
CA LYS A 52 2.63 -1.85 -18.29
C LYS A 52 3.31 -1.00 -17.24
N SER A 53 3.83 -1.65 -16.20
CA SER A 53 4.66 -1.02 -15.19
C SER A 53 6.04 -0.62 -15.75
N ARG A 54 6.56 0.54 -15.33
CA ARG A 54 7.86 1.06 -15.78
C ARG A 54 9.01 0.71 -14.84
N LEU A 55 8.74 0.71 -13.53
CA LEU A 55 9.76 0.49 -12.50
C LEU A 55 9.69 -0.93 -11.90
N GLY A 56 8.69 -1.72 -12.27
CA GLY A 56 8.49 -3.08 -11.78
C GLY A 56 9.26 -4.13 -12.56
N ALA A 57 9.65 -5.21 -11.89
CA ALA A 57 10.21 -6.40 -12.53
C ALA A 57 9.15 -7.17 -13.34
N GLU A 58 7.88 -7.12 -12.92
CA GLU A 58 6.74 -7.65 -13.67
C GLU A 58 6.10 -6.53 -14.49
N PRO A 59 5.82 -6.79 -15.77
CA PRO A 59 5.27 -5.77 -16.66
C PRO A 59 3.79 -5.47 -16.40
N THR A 60 3.03 -6.40 -15.78
CA THR A 60 1.57 -6.29 -15.60
C THR A 60 1.15 -6.49 -14.15
N ASN A 61 0.09 -5.74 -13.74
CA ASN A 61 -0.61 -5.88 -12.46
C ASN A 61 -2.06 -6.28 -12.73
N GLY A 62 -2.27 -7.53 -13.12
CA GLY A 62 -3.53 -8.05 -13.63
C GLY A 62 -4.28 -8.98 -12.67
N ASP A 63 -3.85 -9.11 -11.41
CA ASP A 63 -4.41 -10.04 -10.43
C ASP A 63 -5.48 -9.40 -9.53
N GLY A 64 -6.21 -8.45 -10.09
CA GLY A 64 -7.27 -7.71 -9.45
C GLY A 64 -6.88 -6.26 -9.11
N PHE A 65 -7.89 -5.52 -8.67
CA PHE A 65 -7.75 -4.13 -8.23
C PHE A 65 -8.81 -3.81 -7.18
N GLY A 66 -8.69 -2.64 -6.60
CA GLY A 66 -9.76 -2.07 -5.80
C GLY A 66 -9.63 -0.56 -5.66
N ILE A 67 -10.76 0.05 -5.35
CA ILE A 67 -10.89 1.46 -5.02
C ILE A 67 -11.64 1.60 -3.70
N GLY A 68 -11.26 2.61 -2.91
CA GLY A 68 -11.96 2.99 -1.69
C GLY A 68 -12.08 4.51 -1.65
N TRP A 69 -13.24 5.03 -1.24
CA TRP A 69 -13.51 6.47 -1.26
C TRP A 69 -14.41 6.88 -0.11
N TYR A 70 -14.39 8.16 0.24
CA TYR A 70 -15.29 8.72 1.24
C TYR A 70 -16.37 9.54 0.57
N SER A 71 -17.62 9.28 0.98
CA SER A 71 -18.77 10.06 0.61
C SER A 71 -19.02 11.18 1.65
N PRO A 72 -19.89 12.15 1.37
CA PRO A 72 -20.31 13.14 2.37
C PRO A 72 -20.96 12.52 3.62
N ALA A 73 -21.38 11.26 3.58
CA ALA A 73 -21.91 10.54 4.73
C ALA A 73 -20.83 10.12 5.74
N GLY A 74 -19.56 10.17 5.35
CA GLY A 74 -18.40 9.90 6.23
C GLY A 74 -17.88 8.46 6.18
N ASP A 75 -18.72 7.48 5.88
CA ASP A 75 -18.30 6.07 5.80
C ASP A 75 -17.59 5.81 4.44
N PRO A 76 -16.52 5.00 4.40
CA PRO A 76 -15.87 4.65 3.17
C PRO A 76 -16.70 3.64 2.37
N GLY A 77 -16.80 3.88 1.05
CA GLY A 77 -17.20 2.88 0.09
C GLY A 77 -15.98 2.14 -0.42
N VAL A 78 -16.09 0.83 -0.69
CA VAL A 78 -15.04 0.05 -1.33
C VAL A 78 -15.63 -0.76 -2.48
N PHE A 79 -14.81 -0.95 -3.53
CA PHE A 79 -15.14 -1.81 -4.65
C PHE A 79 -13.89 -2.61 -5.02
N HIS A 80 -14.02 -3.92 -5.09
CA HIS A 80 -12.96 -4.83 -5.48
C HIS A 80 -13.37 -5.63 -6.71
N SER A 81 -12.37 -6.03 -7.50
CA SER A 81 -12.54 -6.95 -8.63
C SER A 81 -11.28 -7.79 -8.79
N THR A 82 -11.44 -9.02 -9.19
CA THR A 82 -10.33 -9.91 -9.58
C THR A 82 -9.91 -9.74 -11.03
N GLU A 83 -10.67 -8.97 -11.82
CA GLU A 83 -10.34 -8.66 -13.20
C GLU A 83 -9.20 -7.65 -13.31
N PRO A 84 -8.49 -7.61 -14.44
CA PRO A 84 -7.48 -6.58 -14.68
C PRO A 84 -8.10 -5.18 -14.81
N ALA A 85 -7.56 -4.21 -14.07
CA ALA A 85 -8.09 -2.82 -14.04
C ALA A 85 -8.17 -2.14 -15.41
N TRP A 86 -7.22 -2.44 -16.32
CA TRP A 86 -7.20 -1.82 -17.67
C TRP A 86 -8.36 -2.28 -18.57
N ASN A 87 -9.02 -3.39 -18.26
CA ASN A 87 -10.10 -3.95 -19.06
C ASN A 87 -11.45 -3.92 -18.32
N ASP A 88 -11.50 -3.39 -17.11
CA ASP A 88 -12.74 -3.37 -16.32
C ASP A 88 -13.63 -2.17 -16.70
N ARG A 89 -14.80 -2.47 -17.26
CA ARG A 89 -15.79 -1.46 -17.66
C ARG A 89 -16.49 -0.86 -16.45
N ASN A 90 -16.71 -1.63 -15.40
CA ASN A 90 -17.37 -1.15 -14.19
C ASN A 90 -16.51 -0.12 -13.50
N LEU A 91 -15.19 -0.37 -13.38
CA LEU A 91 -14.25 0.62 -12.84
C LEU A 91 -14.32 1.94 -13.62
N ARG A 92 -14.35 1.87 -14.95
CA ARG A 92 -14.44 3.07 -15.80
C ARG A 92 -15.73 3.85 -15.58
N GLU A 93 -16.87 3.16 -15.49
CA GLU A 93 -18.16 3.80 -15.23
C GLU A 93 -18.21 4.37 -13.80
N ILE A 94 -17.88 3.59 -12.81
CA ILE A 94 -17.93 3.99 -11.40
C ILE A 94 -17.03 5.21 -11.17
N SER A 95 -15.78 5.18 -11.64
CA SER A 95 -14.82 6.28 -11.44
C SER A 95 -15.24 7.58 -12.13
N GLY A 96 -16.01 7.50 -13.22
CA GLY A 96 -16.59 8.66 -13.92
C GLY A 96 -17.76 9.32 -13.20
N HIS A 97 -18.34 8.67 -12.20
CA HIS A 97 -19.52 9.14 -11.47
C HIS A 97 -19.28 9.41 -9.98
N ILE A 98 -18.22 8.84 -9.39
CA ILE A 98 -17.88 9.08 -7.98
C ILE A 98 -17.00 10.32 -7.87
N GLU A 99 -17.47 11.31 -7.10
CA GLU A 99 -16.69 12.45 -6.62
C GLU A 99 -16.32 12.24 -5.15
N SER A 100 -15.04 12.43 -4.83
CA SER A 100 -14.55 12.30 -3.45
C SER A 100 -13.39 13.24 -3.20
N HIS A 101 -13.31 13.73 -1.96
CA HIS A 101 -12.19 14.54 -1.46
C HIS A 101 -10.99 13.67 -1.04
N LEU A 102 -11.25 12.39 -0.78
CA LEU A 102 -10.24 11.42 -0.41
C LEU A 102 -10.60 10.04 -0.97
N PHE A 103 -9.70 9.46 -1.73
CA PHE A 103 -9.86 8.11 -2.25
C PHE A 103 -8.52 7.40 -2.42
N PHE A 104 -8.58 6.09 -2.32
CA PHE A 104 -7.50 5.14 -2.55
C PHE A 104 -7.78 4.28 -3.76
N ALA A 105 -6.74 3.93 -4.51
CA ALA A 105 -6.81 2.97 -5.60
C ALA A 105 -5.56 2.08 -5.62
N HIS A 106 -5.76 0.80 -5.90
CA HIS A 106 -4.71 -0.20 -5.89
C HIS A 106 -4.88 -1.17 -7.05
N VAL A 107 -3.80 -1.49 -7.76
CA VAL A 107 -3.74 -2.55 -8.77
C VAL A 107 -2.77 -3.62 -8.30
N ARG A 108 -3.24 -4.85 -8.34
CA ARG A 108 -2.59 -5.99 -7.71
C ARG A 108 -1.73 -6.78 -8.69
N ALA A 109 -0.53 -7.18 -8.22
CA ALA A 109 0.26 -8.25 -8.79
C ALA A 109 0.60 -9.24 -7.68
N THR A 110 0.20 -10.49 -7.81
CA THR A 110 0.38 -11.50 -6.75
C THR A 110 1.73 -12.20 -6.81
N THR A 111 2.24 -12.55 -5.64
CA THR A 111 3.46 -13.34 -5.44
C THR A 111 3.17 -14.69 -4.79
N GLY A 112 2.10 -15.35 -5.19
CA GLY A 112 1.77 -16.69 -4.69
C GLY A 112 0.58 -16.76 -3.73
N THR A 113 -0.15 -15.65 -3.54
CA THR A 113 -1.46 -15.68 -2.88
C THR A 113 -2.59 -15.83 -3.92
N PRO A 114 -3.73 -16.46 -3.57
CA PRO A 114 -4.84 -16.62 -4.49
C PRO A 114 -5.37 -15.31 -5.06
N VAL A 115 -5.84 -15.32 -6.30
CA VAL A 115 -6.58 -14.22 -6.90
C VAL A 115 -8.02 -14.31 -6.41
N GLN A 116 -8.39 -13.42 -5.51
CA GLN A 116 -9.72 -13.34 -4.89
C GLN A 116 -9.96 -11.91 -4.40
N GLU A 117 -11.21 -11.49 -4.35
CA GLU A 117 -11.59 -10.12 -3.99
C GLU A 117 -11.14 -9.74 -2.57
N THR A 118 -11.23 -10.68 -1.61
CA THR A 118 -10.78 -10.49 -0.22
C THR A 118 -9.27 -10.28 -0.07
N ASN A 119 -8.50 -10.48 -1.15
CA ASN A 119 -7.07 -10.18 -1.21
C ASN A 119 -6.78 -8.84 -1.94
N CYS A 120 -7.81 -8.14 -2.43
CA CYS A 120 -7.66 -6.85 -3.09
C CYS A 120 -7.66 -5.71 -2.08
N HIS A 121 -6.76 -4.74 -2.26
CA HIS A 121 -6.76 -3.51 -1.49
C HIS A 121 -7.72 -2.47 -2.11
N PRO A 122 -8.15 -1.44 -1.35
CA PRO A 122 -7.83 -1.22 0.06
C PRO A 122 -8.61 -2.15 0.99
N PHE A 123 -7.97 -2.60 2.06
CA PHE A 123 -8.68 -3.21 3.18
C PHE A 123 -9.43 -2.15 3.96
N HIS A 124 -10.51 -2.54 4.64
CA HIS A 124 -11.44 -1.62 5.27
C HIS A 124 -11.87 -2.14 6.65
N TYR A 125 -11.93 -1.24 7.63
CA TYR A 125 -12.54 -1.49 8.93
C TYR A 125 -13.07 -0.15 9.50
N ASP A 126 -14.36 -0.09 9.81
CA ASP A 126 -15.02 1.14 10.24
C ASP A 126 -14.73 2.28 9.27
N LYS A 127 -14.19 3.40 9.73
CA LYS A 127 -13.78 4.53 8.89
C LYS A 127 -12.40 4.37 8.24
N TRP A 128 -11.65 3.30 8.53
CA TRP A 128 -10.27 3.14 8.07
C TRP A 128 -10.16 2.41 6.74
N LEU A 129 -9.32 2.96 5.87
CA LEU A 129 -8.83 2.27 4.68
C LEU A 129 -7.33 2.03 4.80
N TRP A 130 -6.87 0.90 4.22
CA TRP A 130 -5.47 0.48 4.27
C TRP A 130 -5.01 -0.08 2.93
N MET A 131 -3.83 0.36 2.48
CA MET A 131 -3.11 -0.22 1.33
C MET A 131 -1.67 -0.55 1.72
N HIS A 132 -1.16 -1.66 1.17
CA HIS A 132 0.22 -2.08 1.33
C HIS A 132 0.77 -2.57 -0.02
N ASN A 133 1.97 -2.11 -0.39
CA ASN A 133 2.75 -2.63 -1.51
C ASN A 133 4.11 -3.09 -0.98
N GLY A 134 4.26 -4.38 -0.79
CA GLY A 134 5.43 -4.97 -0.18
C GLY A 134 5.24 -6.44 0.13
N LEU A 135 5.96 -6.88 1.15
CA LEU A 135 5.86 -8.26 1.66
C LEU A 135 6.33 -8.35 3.11
N VAL A 136 5.83 -9.35 3.79
CA VAL A 136 6.41 -9.91 5.01
C VAL A 136 7.26 -11.12 4.62
N GLY A 137 8.55 -11.07 4.97
CA GLY A 137 9.52 -12.12 4.66
C GLY A 137 9.14 -13.45 5.30
N ASP A 138 9.31 -14.54 4.55
CA ASP A 138 8.94 -15.90 4.97
C ASP A 138 7.52 -15.99 5.58
N TRP A 139 6.58 -15.27 4.97
CA TRP A 139 5.19 -15.13 5.44
C TRP A 139 4.56 -16.42 5.93
N LEU A 140 4.69 -17.51 5.16
CA LEU A 140 4.08 -18.78 5.53
C LEU A 140 4.63 -19.38 6.83
N THR A 141 5.89 -19.09 7.15
CA THR A 141 6.55 -19.56 8.36
C THR A 141 6.08 -18.79 9.60
N ILE A 142 5.95 -17.45 9.46
CA ILE A 142 5.66 -16.57 10.61
C ILE A 142 4.18 -16.17 10.73
N LYS A 143 3.37 -16.48 9.71
CA LYS A 143 1.95 -16.11 9.64
C LYS A 143 1.17 -16.46 10.90
N ARG A 144 1.31 -17.70 11.40
CA ARG A 144 0.56 -18.15 12.58
C ARG A 144 0.84 -17.26 13.79
N ASP A 145 2.10 -16.97 14.04
CA ASP A 145 2.51 -16.23 15.24
C ASP A 145 2.09 -14.76 15.14
N LEU A 146 2.08 -14.17 13.94
CA LEU A 146 1.54 -12.83 13.69
C LEU A 146 0.02 -12.77 13.85
N VAL A 147 -0.71 -13.71 13.25
CA VAL A 147 -2.18 -13.76 13.31
C VAL A 147 -2.67 -13.93 14.76
N LEU A 148 -1.95 -14.65 15.58
CA LEU A 148 -2.27 -14.81 17.02
C LEU A 148 -2.05 -13.54 17.86
N GLN A 149 -1.39 -12.51 17.33
CA GLN A 149 -1.27 -11.20 17.98
C GLN A 149 -2.43 -10.25 17.67
N VAL A 150 -3.26 -10.58 16.68
CA VAL A 150 -4.46 -9.79 16.37
C VAL A 150 -5.47 -9.95 17.52
N ALA A 151 -6.04 -8.83 17.96
CA ALA A 151 -7.05 -8.81 19.01
C ALA A 151 -8.19 -9.80 18.74
N PRO A 152 -8.68 -10.56 19.74
CA PRO A 152 -9.72 -11.57 19.53
C PRO A 152 -11.00 -11.04 18.88
N ALA A 153 -11.35 -9.77 19.10
CA ALA A 153 -12.52 -9.14 18.50
C ALA A 153 -12.33 -8.84 17.00
N LEU A 154 -11.09 -8.61 16.56
CA LEU A 154 -10.74 -8.29 15.17
C LEU A 154 -10.41 -9.54 14.34
N PHE A 155 -9.95 -10.61 14.99
CA PHE A 155 -9.55 -11.84 14.32
C PHE A 155 -10.61 -12.42 13.37
N PRO A 156 -11.91 -12.48 13.72
CA PRO A 156 -12.95 -13.01 12.81
C PRO A 156 -13.18 -12.17 11.55
N LEU A 157 -12.64 -10.96 11.50
CA LEU A 157 -12.83 -10.03 10.39
C LEU A 157 -11.73 -10.18 9.31
N ILE A 158 -10.73 -11.01 9.55
CA ILE A 158 -9.73 -11.36 8.54
C ILE A 158 -10.37 -12.33 7.54
N GLU A 159 -10.62 -11.86 6.32
CA GLU A 159 -11.33 -12.60 5.27
C GLU A 159 -10.36 -13.19 4.23
N GLY A 160 -9.24 -12.52 3.99
CA GLY A 160 -8.26 -12.90 2.98
C GLY A 160 -7.13 -13.78 3.52
N THR A 161 -6.08 -13.87 2.72
CA THR A 161 -4.94 -14.73 3.02
C THR A 161 -3.60 -13.99 3.00
N THR A 162 -3.63 -12.67 2.76
CA THR A 162 -2.43 -11.86 2.58
C THR A 162 -1.79 -11.46 3.90
N ASP A 163 -0.50 -11.21 3.85
CA ASP A 163 0.27 -10.53 4.88
C ASP A 163 -0.22 -9.10 5.11
N SER A 164 -0.62 -8.43 4.04
CA SER A 164 -1.10 -7.04 4.03
C SER A 164 -2.35 -6.83 4.88
N GLU A 165 -3.31 -7.76 4.83
CA GLU A 165 -4.51 -7.71 5.64
C GLU A 165 -4.20 -7.96 7.12
N VAL A 166 -3.34 -8.93 7.41
CA VAL A 166 -2.92 -9.18 8.80
C VAL A 166 -2.17 -8.00 9.37
N LEU A 167 -1.32 -7.31 8.58
CA LEU A 167 -0.67 -6.06 9.01
C LEU A 167 -1.68 -4.98 9.38
N PHE A 168 -2.75 -4.82 8.61
CA PHE A 168 -3.82 -3.87 8.92
C PHE A 168 -4.47 -4.18 10.27
N PHE A 169 -4.87 -5.43 10.49
CA PHE A 169 -5.49 -5.84 11.75
C PHE A 169 -4.52 -5.81 12.94
N LEU A 170 -3.21 -6.00 12.72
CA LEU A 170 -2.18 -5.75 13.74
C LEU A 170 -2.08 -4.27 14.08
N ALA A 171 -2.07 -3.38 13.08
CA ALA A 171 -2.05 -1.94 13.32
C ALA A 171 -3.29 -1.47 14.10
N LEU A 172 -4.50 -1.96 13.76
CA LEU A 172 -5.73 -1.72 14.54
C LEU A 172 -5.61 -2.21 15.98
N THR A 173 -5.10 -3.43 16.17
CA THR A 173 -4.85 -4.02 17.49
C THR A 173 -3.90 -3.17 18.33
N LEU A 174 -2.92 -2.55 17.68
CA LEU A 174 -1.85 -1.79 18.32
C LEU A 174 -2.11 -0.29 18.39
N GLY A 175 -3.37 0.14 18.18
CA GLY A 175 -3.81 1.52 18.42
C GLY A 175 -3.80 2.42 17.19
N LEU A 176 -4.16 1.91 16.01
CA LEU A 176 -4.25 2.71 14.78
C LEU A 176 -5.25 3.87 14.93
N GLU A 177 -6.28 3.71 15.73
CA GLU A 177 -7.34 4.72 15.93
C GLU A 177 -6.85 5.94 16.72
N GLU A 178 -5.90 5.76 17.63
CA GLU A 178 -5.40 6.79 18.53
C GLU A 178 -4.09 7.42 18.03
N ASP A 179 -3.19 6.60 17.50
CA ASP A 179 -1.83 6.99 17.10
C ASP A 179 -1.41 6.23 15.84
N PRO A 180 -1.87 6.65 14.64
CA PRO A 180 -1.59 5.92 13.41
C PRO A 180 -0.09 5.69 13.12
N PRO A 181 0.81 6.68 13.27
CA PRO A 181 2.23 6.43 13.05
C PRO A 181 2.82 5.41 14.02
N GLY A 182 2.58 5.59 15.32
CA GLY A 182 3.11 4.68 16.34
C GLY A 182 2.51 3.29 16.25
N ALA A 183 1.25 3.14 15.84
CA ALA A 183 0.62 1.83 15.62
C ALA A 183 1.27 1.06 14.47
N VAL A 184 1.58 1.75 13.36
CA VAL A 184 2.30 1.13 12.23
C VAL A 184 3.74 0.77 12.63
N GLU A 185 4.43 1.64 13.38
CA GLU A 185 5.77 1.34 13.92
C GLU A 185 5.75 0.11 14.84
N ARG A 186 4.75 -0.01 15.73
CA ARG A 186 4.56 -1.18 16.60
C ARG A 186 4.22 -2.43 15.80
N ALA A 187 3.38 -2.35 14.79
CA ALA A 187 3.02 -3.49 13.95
C ALA A 187 4.22 -4.02 13.17
N ILE A 188 5.02 -3.14 12.57
CA ILE A 188 6.23 -3.53 11.84
C ILE A 188 7.32 -4.03 12.81
N GLY A 189 7.49 -3.39 13.97
CA GLY A 189 8.41 -3.86 15.01
C GLY A 189 8.08 -5.28 15.50
N LEU A 190 6.78 -5.60 15.63
CA LEU A 190 6.32 -6.94 15.95
C LEU A 190 6.62 -7.95 14.82
N VAL A 191 6.45 -7.55 13.57
CA VAL A 191 6.83 -8.37 12.41
C VAL A 191 8.33 -8.67 12.43
N GLU A 192 9.16 -7.67 12.72
CA GLU A 192 10.61 -7.83 12.81
C GLU A 192 11.00 -8.74 13.97
N GLU A 193 10.43 -8.55 15.15
CA GLU A 193 10.68 -9.39 16.31
C GLU A 193 10.35 -10.86 16.05
N ILE A 194 9.14 -11.13 15.52
CA ILE A 194 8.70 -12.49 15.20
C ILE A 194 9.54 -13.07 14.06
N GLY A 195 9.79 -12.30 12.99
CA GLY A 195 10.62 -12.73 11.86
C GLY A 195 12.03 -13.14 12.31
N HIS A 196 12.69 -12.31 13.11
CA HIS A 196 14.04 -12.61 13.64
C HIS A 196 14.05 -13.85 14.52
N ARG A 197 13.01 -14.09 15.35
CA ARG A 197 12.88 -15.33 16.15
C ARG A 197 12.82 -16.59 15.28
N HIS A 198 12.27 -16.46 14.05
CA HIS A 198 12.22 -17.54 13.06
C HIS A 198 13.43 -17.56 12.11
N GLY A 199 14.43 -16.71 12.32
CA GLY A 199 15.65 -16.66 11.51
C GLY A 199 15.52 -15.91 10.20
N VAL A 200 14.46 -15.10 10.02
CA VAL A 200 14.26 -14.23 8.86
C VAL A 200 15.16 -13.01 9.02
N GLU A 201 16.11 -12.81 8.11
CA GLU A 201 17.09 -11.71 8.21
C GLU A 201 16.45 -10.34 7.96
N TYR A 202 15.56 -10.24 6.98
CA TYR A 202 14.84 -9.00 6.58
C TYR A 202 13.33 -9.25 6.57
N PRO A 203 12.64 -9.14 7.72
CA PRO A 203 11.25 -9.56 7.85
C PRO A 203 10.24 -8.69 7.15
N PHE A 204 10.55 -7.42 6.85
CA PHE A 204 9.60 -6.51 6.24
C PHE A 204 10.21 -5.66 5.12
N GLN A 205 9.44 -5.46 4.05
CA GLN A 205 9.71 -4.47 3.02
C GLN A 205 8.38 -3.94 2.46
N GLY A 206 8.18 -2.62 2.47
CA GLY A 206 6.96 -2.09 1.86
C GLY A 206 6.76 -0.59 1.93
N THR A 207 5.70 -0.17 1.25
CA THR A 207 5.05 1.12 1.42
C THR A 207 3.61 0.87 1.85
N ILE A 208 3.13 1.67 2.80
CA ILE A 208 1.78 1.58 3.36
C ILE A 208 1.12 2.94 3.19
N ALA A 209 -0.17 2.96 2.88
CA ALA A 209 -1.02 4.11 3.08
C ALA A 209 -2.24 3.71 3.89
N THR A 210 -2.60 4.54 4.87
CA THR A 210 -3.82 4.41 5.67
C THR A 210 -4.50 5.76 5.83
N THR A 211 -5.81 5.74 6.05
CA THR A 211 -6.61 6.94 6.21
C THR A 211 -7.84 6.68 7.08
N ASN A 212 -8.26 7.71 7.79
CA ASN A 212 -9.51 7.74 8.56
C ASN A 212 -10.61 8.59 7.90
N GLY A 213 -10.42 8.99 6.64
CA GLY A 213 -11.30 9.90 5.90
C GLY A 213 -10.99 11.39 6.04
N GLU A 214 -10.12 11.77 6.96
CA GLU A 214 -9.71 13.15 7.20
C GLU A 214 -8.26 13.44 6.81
N ARG A 215 -7.39 12.42 6.92
CA ARG A 215 -5.95 12.51 6.68
C ARG A 215 -5.44 11.25 6.03
N ILE A 216 -4.32 11.33 5.34
CA ILE A 216 -3.59 10.18 4.82
C ILE A 216 -2.24 10.10 5.52
N TRP A 217 -1.90 8.94 6.06
CA TRP A 217 -0.56 8.59 6.53
C TRP A 217 0.06 7.63 5.51
N ALA A 218 1.27 7.96 5.04
CA ALA A 218 1.99 7.14 4.07
C ALA A 218 3.39 6.82 4.59
N PHE A 219 3.76 5.54 4.57
CA PHE A 219 4.96 4.99 5.16
C PHE A 219 5.83 4.33 4.11
N ARG A 220 7.12 4.49 4.26
CA ARG A 220 8.14 3.82 3.46
C ARG A 220 9.22 3.23 4.35
N TYR A 221 9.36 1.88 4.35
CA TYR A 221 10.32 1.20 5.18
C TYR A 221 10.69 -0.19 4.66
N SER A 222 11.92 -0.62 4.98
CA SER A 222 12.39 -1.98 4.81
C SER A 222 13.41 -2.31 5.88
N SER A 223 13.36 -3.53 6.44
CA SER A 223 14.37 -4.06 7.36
C SER A 223 15.77 -4.13 6.73
N GLU A 224 15.88 -4.24 5.39
CA GLU A 224 17.14 -4.21 4.63
C GLU A 224 17.60 -2.78 4.29
N GLY A 225 16.76 -1.75 4.49
CA GLY A 225 17.04 -0.40 4.02
C GLY A 225 16.88 -0.22 2.50
N LYS A 226 16.09 -1.07 1.85
CA LYS A 226 15.83 -1.07 0.41
C LYS A 226 14.34 -1.27 0.12
N SER A 227 13.52 -0.33 0.58
CA SER A 227 12.08 -0.38 0.38
C SER A 227 11.66 -0.06 -1.06
N ARG A 228 10.38 -0.29 -1.34
CA ARG A 228 9.71 0.15 -2.57
C ARG A 228 9.69 1.68 -2.66
N SER A 229 9.56 2.19 -3.87
CA SER A 229 9.43 3.64 -4.11
C SER A 229 8.10 4.18 -3.57
N LEU A 230 8.15 5.42 -3.13
CA LEU A 230 7.00 6.21 -2.71
C LEU A 230 7.24 7.67 -3.08
N TYR A 231 6.20 8.36 -3.58
CA TYR A 231 6.29 9.75 -4.00
C TYR A 231 5.07 10.53 -3.53
N PHE A 232 5.31 11.80 -3.19
CA PHE A 232 4.27 12.81 -3.01
C PHE A 232 4.27 13.76 -4.22
N SER A 233 3.09 14.23 -4.62
CA SER A 233 3.00 15.32 -5.58
C SER A 233 3.53 16.61 -4.97
N THR A 234 4.14 17.46 -5.79
CA THR A 234 4.49 18.82 -5.40
C THR A 234 3.22 19.64 -5.12
N ALA A 235 3.32 20.62 -4.24
CA ALA A 235 2.23 21.53 -3.91
C ALA A 235 1.65 22.22 -5.16
N TYR A 236 0.33 22.38 -5.19
CA TYR A 236 -0.41 22.92 -6.33
C TYR A 236 0.13 24.26 -6.84
N ASP A 237 0.40 25.23 -5.95
CA ASP A 237 0.91 26.56 -6.34
C ASP A 237 2.25 26.47 -7.08
N THR A 238 3.13 25.58 -6.62
CA THR A 238 4.41 25.34 -7.31
C THR A 238 4.18 24.72 -8.68
N LEU A 239 3.27 23.74 -8.80
CA LEU A 239 2.92 23.13 -10.08
C LEU A 239 2.26 24.15 -11.01
N LYS A 240 1.38 25.00 -10.50
CA LYS A 240 0.72 26.05 -11.27
C LYS A 240 1.72 27.11 -11.76
N ALA A 241 2.74 27.42 -10.98
CA ALA A 241 3.81 28.31 -11.40
C ALA A 241 4.72 27.69 -12.47
N LEU A 242 5.01 26.37 -12.37
CA LEU A 242 5.83 25.66 -13.36
C LEU A 242 5.07 25.40 -14.67
N TYR A 243 3.78 25.12 -14.58
CA TYR A 243 2.92 24.69 -15.70
C TYR A 243 1.61 25.48 -15.74
N PRO A 244 1.64 26.82 -15.96
CA PRO A 244 0.46 27.70 -15.84
C PRO A 244 -0.67 27.34 -16.80
N ASP A 245 -0.34 26.79 -17.95
CA ASP A 245 -1.29 26.47 -19.02
C ASP A 245 -1.68 24.97 -19.07
N ASP A 246 -1.25 24.15 -18.10
CA ASP A 246 -1.61 22.74 -18.09
C ASP A 246 -3.07 22.56 -17.67
N PRO A 247 -3.94 22.08 -18.57
CA PRO A 247 -5.38 21.96 -18.30
C PRO A 247 -5.69 20.93 -17.20
N ARG A 248 -4.78 20.01 -16.92
CA ARG A 248 -4.96 19.00 -15.87
C ARG A 248 -4.99 19.63 -14.48
N LEU A 249 -4.30 20.76 -14.27
CA LEU A 249 -4.28 21.47 -13.00
C LEU A 249 -5.62 22.17 -12.68
N ALA A 250 -6.53 22.31 -13.64
CA ALA A 250 -7.83 22.92 -13.40
C ALA A 250 -8.73 22.11 -12.44
N ASP A 251 -8.51 20.81 -12.37
CA ASP A 251 -9.24 19.90 -11.49
C ASP A 251 -8.69 19.89 -10.05
N PHE A 252 -7.57 20.56 -9.75
CA PHE A 252 -6.89 20.57 -8.43
C PHE A 252 -6.92 21.96 -7.79
N ASP A 253 -6.54 22.03 -6.51
CA ASP A 253 -6.40 23.24 -5.72
C ASP A 253 -5.21 23.14 -4.73
N GLU A 254 -5.04 24.15 -3.86
CA GLU A 254 -3.94 24.25 -2.91
C GLU A 254 -3.88 23.09 -1.90
N GLU A 255 -5.04 22.50 -1.58
CA GLU A 255 -5.13 21.37 -0.66
C GLU A 255 -4.89 20.01 -1.37
N SER A 256 -4.89 20.02 -2.71
CA SER A 256 -4.79 18.77 -3.47
C SER A 256 -3.41 18.15 -3.39
N ARG A 257 -3.37 16.87 -3.00
CA ARG A 257 -2.16 16.03 -2.94
C ARG A 257 -2.44 14.66 -3.51
N ILE A 258 -1.44 14.12 -4.19
CA ILE A 258 -1.45 12.74 -4.69
C ILE A 258 -0.23 12.04 -4.12
N VAL A 259 -0.44 10.87 -3.52
CA VAL A 259 0.62 9.98 -3.06
C VAL A 259 0.59 8.73 -3.92
N VAL A 260 1.74 8.31 -4.44
CA VAL A 260 1.83 7.19 -5.39
C VAL A 260 3.04 6.31 -5.13
N SER A 261 2.89 5.04 -5.40
CA SER A 261 4.01 4.10 -5.42
C SER A 261 4.94 4.29 -6.63
N GLU A 262 4.42 4.84 -7.74
CA GLU A 262 5.17 5.15 -8.97
C GLU A 262 4.60 6.42 -9.63
N PRO A 263 5.44 7.36 -10.12
CA PRO A 263 4.99 8.59 -10.77
C PRO A 263 4.01 8.38 -11.92
N LEU A 264 2.98 9.23 -12.00
CA LEU A 264 1.96 9.19 -13.06
C LEU A 264 2.39 9.92 -14.35
N GLY A 265 3.62 10.41 -14.41
CA GLY A 265 4.17 11.13 -15.56
C GLY A 265 5.59 11.57 -15.32
N ASP A 266 6.26 12.05 -16.38
CA ASP A 266 7.66 12.45 -16.39
C ASP A 266 7.87 13.99 -16.29
N LEU A 267 6.83 14.77 -15.99
CA LEU A 267 6.98 16.21 -15.83
C LEU A 267 7.92 16.54 -14.66
N ALA A 268 8.94 17.34 -14.95
CA ALA A 268 9.95 17.70 -13.96
C ALA A 268 9.33 18.47 -12.78
N GLY A 269 9.77 18.14 -11.56
CA GLY A 269 9.32 18.83 -10.34
C GLY A 269 7.90 18.49 -9.87
N VAL A 270 7.22 17.52 -10.49
CA VAL A 270 5.88 17.08 -10.07
C VAL A 270 5.94 16.10 -8.89
N TRP A 271 6.95 15.25 -8.85
CA TRP A 271 7.04 14.15 -7.90
C TRP A 271 8.25 14.27 -6.98
N ASN A 272 8.01 14.22 -5.68
CA ASN A 272 9.03 14.25 -4.65
C ASN A 272 9.16 12.84 -4.04
N PRO A 273 10.36 12.21 -4.15
CA PRO A 273 10.57 10.90 -3.54
C PRO A 273 10.55 10.99 -2.02
N VAL A 274 9.84 10.08 -1.36
CA VAL A 274 9.89 9.90 0.09
C VAL A 274 11.20 9.21 0.45
N PRO A 275 11.97 9.68 1.43
CA PRO A 275 13.18 9.01 1.89
C PRO A 275 12.90 7.60 2.45
N GLU A 276 13.93 6.75 2.47
CA GLU A 276 13.89 5.47 3.17
C GLU A 276 13.67 5.69 4.68
N ALA A 277 12.99 4.76 5.34
CA ALA A 277 12.65 4.83 6.76
C ALA A 277 11.97 6.16 7.15
N SER A 278 10.93 6.52 6.41
CA SER A 278 10.14 7.73 6.63
C SER A 278 8.65 7.46 6.53
N TRP A 279 7.88 8.33 7.19
CA TRP A 279 6.44 8.45 6.97
C TRP A 279 6.06 9.91 6.80
N GLY A 280 4.99 10.15 6.07
CA GLY A 280 4.45 11.49 5.88
C GLY A 280 2.96 11.51 6.11
N ILE A 281 2.43 12.70 6.42
CA ILE A 281 1.01 12.96 6.59
C ILE A 281 0.53 13.97 5.55
N VAL A 282 -0.59 13.67 4.92
CA VAL A 282 -1.34 14.58 4.06
C VAL A 282 -2.61 14.97 4.80
N GLN A 283 -2.77 16.27 5.01
CA GLN A 283 -3.86 16.88 5.77
C GLN A 283 -4.07 18.32 5.29
N PRO A 284 -5.12 19.03 5.73
CA PRO A 284 -5.24 20.47 5.48
C PRO A 284 -4.01 21.22 6.00
N GLY A 285 -3.42 22.10 5.17
CA GLY A 285 -2.21 22.84 5.50
C GLY A 285 -0.91 22.16 5.05
N PRO A 286 0.23 22.39 5.73
CA PRO A 286 1.52 21.87 5.31
C PRO A 286 1.62 20.36 5.52
N ASP A 287 2.21 19.68 4.54
CA ASP A 287 2.57 18.27 4.66
C ASP A 287 3.69 18.09 5.69
N GLU A 288 3.64 17.01 6.45
CA GLU A 288 4.67 16.66 7.43
C GLU A 288 5.41 15.40 6.98
N LEU A 289 6.72 15.36 7.24
CA LEU A 289 7.58 14.21 7.00
C LEU A 289 8.39 13.93 8.26
N SER A 290 8.39 12.67 8.69
CA SER A 290 9.07 12.21 9.90
C SER A 290 9.83 10.91 9.66
N THR A 291 10.79 10.60 10.54
CA THR A 291 11.50 9.33 10.53
C THR A 291 10.58 8.22 11.01
N PHE A 292 10.64 7.07 10.32
CA PHE A 292 9.97 5.84 10.70
C PHE A 292 10.94 4.93 11.46
N SER A 293 10.56 4.53 12.66
CA SER A 293 11.40 3.69 13.55
C SER A 293 10.56 2.56 14.14
N PRO A 294 10.61 1.35 13.58
CA PRO A 294 9.90 0.20 14.14
C PRO A 294 10.27 0.00 15.60
N ALA A 295 9.27 -0.20 16.44
CA ALA A 295 9.43 -0.49 17.85
C ALA A 295 8.48 -1.62 18.23
N ALA A 296 9.02 -2.77 18.67
CA ALA A 296 8.17 -3.85 19.16
C ALA A 296 7.30 -3.35 20.32
N PRO A 297 6.03 -3.78 20.41
CA PRO A 297 5.18 -3.44 21.53
C PRO A 297 5.83 -3.94 22.83
N VAL A 298 5.84 -3.08 23.85
CA VAL A 298 6.28 -3.52 25.18
C VAL A 298 5.30 -4.61 25.63
N SER A 299 5.82 -5.83 25.82
CA SER A 299 5.02 -6.93 26.37
C SER A 299 4.44 -6.52 27.72
N ALA A 300 3.10 -6.52 27.80
CA ALA A 300 2.37 -6.22 29.04
C ALA A 300 2.54 -7.33 30.07
#